data_81f082a4ff88ec787d1e8a61874ad74b
#
_entry.id   81f082a4ff88ec787d1e8a61874ad74b
#
_cell.length_a   1.000
_cell.length_b   1.000
_cell.length_c   1.000
_cell.angle_alpha   90.00
_cell.angle_beta   90.00
_cell.angle_gamma   90.00
#
_symmetry.space_group_name_H-M   'P 1'
#
loop_
_entity.id
_entity.type
_entity.pdbx_description
1 polymer ?
#
loop_
_entity_poly.entity_id
_entity_poly.type
_entity_poly.pdbx_seq_one_letter_code
_entity_poly.pdbx_strand_id
1 'polypeptide(L)'
;MSKTEKTSNIPPANPADVESIDAIINAAYDGISGPAGKKRDWDRERSLYIPGARLIPLAMKAGAADVDLSPQVLDIEGFIARVEPFFEKEGFYEKEIARRTEQFGNIAHAWSTYESRHDPNDPEPFMRGINSIQLFNDGSRWWIVSIYWQQESAETPIPEDYL
;
A
#
# COMPACT_ATOMS: atom_id res chain seq x y z
N MET A 1 4.99 37.01 -6.58
CA MET A 1 5.17 36.05 -5.46
C MET A 1 5.36 34.67 -6.04
N SER A 2 6.52 34.13 -5.86
CA SER A 2 7.01 32.90 -6.50
C SER A 2 6.21 31.66 -6.04
N LYS A 3 5.62 30.94 -7.01
CA LYS A 3 4.98 29.62 -6.82
C LYS A 3 6.00 28.46 -6.86
N THR A 4 7.23 28.73 -6.51
CA THR A 4 8.34 27.81 -6.66
C THR A 4 9.01 27.58 -5.32
N GLU A 5 8.41 26.77 -4.43
CA GLU A 5 9.16 26.14 -3.34
C GLU A 5 8.28 25.21 -2.51
N LYS A 6 7.75 24.18 -3.15
CA LYS A 6 7.33 22.94 -2.50
C LYS A 6 7.36 21.77 -3.49
N THR A 7 8.31 21.75 -4.39
CA THR A 7 8.71 20.52 -5.04
C THR A 7 9.60 19.77 -4.04
N SER A 8 8.94 19.09 -3.19
CA SER A 8 9.38 18.17 -2.18
C SER A 8 10.50 17.25 -2.68
N ASN A 9 11.34 16.82 -1.76
CA ASN A 9 12.33 15.75 -1.85
C ASN A 9 11.74 14.37 -2.25
N ILE A 10 10.76 14.33 -3.15
CA ILE A 10 10.23 13.07 -3.67
C ILE A 10 11.15 12.60 -4.77
N PRO A 11 11.70 11.38 -4.68
CA PRO A 11 12.50 10.81 -5.75
C PRO A 11 11.70 10.74 -7.07
N PRO A 12 12.35 10.92 -8.23
CA PRO A 12 11.68 10.78 -9.51
C PRO A 12 11.19 9.35 -9.69
N ALA A 13 9.96 9.19 -10.17
CA ALA A 13 9.40 7.88 -10.46
C ALA A 13 9.92 7.32 -11.78
N ASN A 14 10.04 6.00 -11.86
CA ASN A 14 10.14 5.32 -13.14
C ASN A 14 8.79 5.52 -13.88
N PRO A 15 8.79 6.09 -15.10
CA PRO A 15 7.56 6.30 -15.86
C PRO A 15 6.68 5.05 -15.99
N ALA A 16 7.29 3.87 -16.13
CA ALA A 16 6.57 2.61 -16.22
C ALA A 16 5.80 2.23 -14.94
N ASP A 17 6.21 2.76 -13.78
CA ASP A 17 5.52 2.51 -12.50
C ASP A 17 4.27 3.39 -12.31
N VAL A 18 4.13 4.46 -13.10
CA VAL A 18 3.11 5.51 -12.82
C VAL A 18 2.26 5.88 -14.03
N GLU A 19 2.40 5.16 -15.12
CA GLU A 19 1.69 5.44 -16.39
C GLU A 19 0.21 5.07 -16.36
N SER A 20 -0.20 4.17 -15.46
CA SER A 20 -1.58 3.70 -15.33
C SER A 20 -1.91 3.34 -13.89
N ILE A 21 -3.21 3.17 -13.61
CA ILE A 21 -3.68 2.67 -12.31
C ILE A 21 -3.10 1.27 -12.03
N ASP A 22 -3.09 0.40 -13.03
CA ASP A 22 -2.51 -0.94 -12.91
C ASP A 22 -1.03 -0.88 -12.56
N ALA A 23 -0.28 -0.03 -13.27
CA ALA A 23 1.16 0.11 -13.06
C ALA A 23 1.50 0.60 -11.66
N ILE A 24 0.81 1.63 -11.16
CA ILE A 24 1.15 2.20 -9.85
C ILE A 24 0.75 1.28 -8.69
N ILE A 25 -0.36 0.59 -8.80
CA ILE A 25 -0.77 -0.40 -7.78
C ILE A 25 0.20 -1.57 -7.77
N ASN A 26 0.56 -2.10 -8.95
CA ASN A 26 1.56 -3.17 -9.03
C ASN A 26 2.92 -2.73 -8.48
N ALA A 27 3.36 -1.51 -8.77
CA ALA A 27 4.60 -0.96 -8.23
C ALA A 27 4.59 -0.87 -6.70
N ALA A 28 3.47 -0.45 -6.11
CA ALA A 28 3.31 -0.37 -4.66
C ALA A 28 3.41 -1.76 -3.99
N TYR A 29 2.79 -2.79 -4.55
CA TYR A 29 2.92 -4.15 -4.05
C TYR A 29 4.33 -4.74 -4.25
N ASP A 30 4.89 -4.53 -5.44
CA ASP A 30 6.23 -5.03 -5.76
C ASP A 30 7.32 -4.41 -4.89
N GLY A 31 7.22 -3.12 -4.63
CA GLY A 31 8.23 -2.36 -3.87
C GLY A 31 8.37 -2.80 -2.41
N ILE A 32 7.32 -3.33 -1.79
CA ILE A 32 7.36 -3.82 -0.42
C ILE A 32 7.66 -5.32 -0.33
N SER A 33 7.67 -6.03 -1.46
CA SER A 33 7.84 -7.48 -1.52
C SER A 33 9.30 -7.88 -1.65
N GLY A 34 9.69 -8.95 -0.97
CA GLY A 34 11.04 -9.51 -1.06
C GLY A 34 11.39 -10.47 0.08
N PRO A 35 12.55 -11.14 -0.01
CA PRO A 35 13.01 -12.04 1.02
C PRO A 35 13.42 -11.31 2.29
N ALA A 36 13.50 -12.05 3.40
CA ALA A 36 14.00 -11.54 4.67
C ALA A 36 15.41 -10.93 4.51
N GLY A 37 15.65 -9.80 5.17
CA GLY A 37 16.95 -9.13 5.19
C GLY A 37 17.31 -8.38 3.90
N LYS A 38 16.51 -8.49 2.86
CA LYS A 38 16.71 -7.69 1.65
C LYS A 38 16.16 -6.28 1.86
N LYS A 39 17.01 -5.28 1.73
CA LYS A 39 16.59 -3.88 1.75
C LYS A 39 15.70 -3.59 0.55
N ARG A 40 14.52 -3.01 0.81
CA ARG A 40 13.60 -2.55 -0.24
C ARG A 40 14.12 -1.27 -0.87
N ASP A 41 13.73 -1.02 -2.12
CA ASP A 41 13.97 0.26 -2.79
C ASP A 41 12.92 1.29 -2.31
N TRP A 42 13.20 1.89 -1.16
CA TRP A 42 12.30 2.87 -0.56
C TRP A 42 12.18 4.16 -1.37
N ASP A 43 13.18 4.50 -2.19
CA ASP A 43 13.07 5.66 -3.07
C ASP A 43 12.06 5.40 -4.20
N ARG A 44 12.00 4.16 -4.71
CA ARG A 44 10.93 3.75 -5.62
C ARG A 44 9.56 3.87 -4.96
N GLU A 45 9.39 3.36 -3.73
CA GLU A 45 8.14 3.50 -2.97
C GLU A 45 7.79 4.99 -2.77
N ARG A 46 8.71 5.80 -2.26
CA ARG A 46 8.48 7.24 -2.05
C ARG A 46 8.02 7.96 -3.31
N SER A 47 8.50 7.53 -4.46
CA SER A 47 8.17 8.14 -5.76
C SER A 47 6.70 7.98 -6.17
N LEU A 48 5.97 7.03 -5.57
CA LEU A 48 4.58 6.73 -5.91
C LEU A 48 3.57 7.65 -5.23
N TYR A 49 3.96 8.31 -4.13
CA TYR A 49 3.05 9.01 -3.23
C TYR A 49 3.14 10.53 -3.37
N ILE A 50 1.99 11.22 -3.28
CA ILE A 50 1.98 12.68 -3.20
C ILE A 50 2.64 13.15 -1.90
N PRO A 51 3.14 14.41 -1.84
CA PRO A 51 3.51 15.02 -0.57
C PRO A 51 2.32 14.99 0.41
N GLY A 52 2.55 14.51 1.63
CA GLY A 52 1.51 14.43 2.64
C GLY A 52 0.56 13.23 2.51
N ALA A 53 0.85 12.28 1.62
CA ALA A 53 0.10 11.03 1.53
C ALA A 53 0.02 10.31 2.89
N ARG A 54 -1.04 9.55 3.07
CA ARG A 54 -1.28 8.78 4.31
C ARG A 54 -1.39 7.31 4.01
N LEU A 55 -0.71 6.52 4.84
CA LEU A 55 -0.79 5.06 4.87
C LEU A 55 -1.37 4.68 6.23
N ILE A 56 -2.55 4.08 6.22
CA ILE A 56 -3.37 3.97 7.42
C ILE A 56 -3.76 2.51 7.65
N PRO A 57 -3.00 1.75 8.45
CA PRO A 57 -3.45 0.46 8.91
C PRO A 57 -4.55 0.61 9.96
N LEU A 58 -5.60 -0.20 9.86
CA LEU A 58 -6.51 -0.39 10.97
C LEU A 58 -5.84 -1.39 11.93
N ALA A 59 -5.29 -0.88 13.02
CA ALA A 59 -4.59 -1.71 13.97
C ALA A 59 -5.56 -2.57 14.77
N MET A 60 -5.30 -3.88 14.78
CA MET A 60 -5.96 -4.82 15.66
C MET A 60 -4.98 -5.20 16.78
N LYS A 61 -5.32 -4.92 18.04
CA LYS A 61 -4.54 -5.44 19.16
C LYS A 61 -4.90 -6.90 19.37
N ALA A 62 -3.96 -7.79 19.10
CA ALA A 62 -4.12 -9.19 19.41
C ALA A 62 -4.28 -9.39 20.93
N GLY A 63 -5.32 -10.10 21.35
CA GLY A 63 -5.48 -10.59 22.72
C GLY A 63 -6.29 -9.70 23.68
N ALA A 64 -6.93 -8.64 23.23
CA ALA A 64 -7.90 -7.88 24.03
C ALA A 64 -9.31 -8.43 23.81
N ALA A 65 -10.09 -8.61 24.92
CA ALA A 65 -11.51 -8.98 24.83
C ALA A 65 -12.36 -7.89 24.13
N ASP A 66 -11.88 -6.65 24.11
CA ASP A 66 -12.35 -5.55 23.30
C ASP A 66 -11.26 -5.22 22.27
N VAL A 67 -11.52 -5.52 21.01
CA VAL A 67 -10.62 -5.14 19.91
C VAL A 67 -10.70 -3.64 19.76
N ASP A 68 -9.69 -2.93 20.24
CA ASP A 68 -9.54 -1.50 20.00
C ASP A 68 -9.12 -1.31 18.53
N LEU A 69 -10.12 -1.22 17.66
CA LEU A 69 -9.95 -0.93 16.25
C LEU A 69 -9.66 0.57 16.09
N SER A 70 -8.41 0.90 15.91
CA SER A 70 -7.97 2.29 15.77
C SER A 70 -7.15 2.48 14.51
N PRO A 71 -7.52 3.42 13.61
CA PRO A 71 -6.67 3.78 12.49
C PRO A 71 -5.37 4.40 12.96
N GLN A 72 -4.23 3.90 12.45
CA GLN A 72 -2.92 4.50 12.68
C GLN A 72 -2.53 5.33 11.45
N VAL A 73 -2.63 6.66 11.58
CA VAL A 73 -2.36 7.57 10.47
C VAL A 73 -0.87 7.80 10.35
N LEU A 74 -0.24 7.15 9.35
CA LEU A 74 1.18 7.27 9.07
C LEU A 74 1.40 8.07 7.79
N ASP A 75 2.55 8.74 7.69
CA ASP A 75 3.13 9.15 6.40
C ASP A 75 4.02 8.01 5.86
N ILE A 76 4.61 8.22 4.67
CA ILE A 76 5.45 7.18 4.06
C ILE A 76 6.67 6.84 4.93
N GLU A 77 7.28 7.80 5.59
CA GLU A 77 8.43 7.57 6.47
C GLU A 77 8.04 6.79 7.72
N GLY A 78 6.90 7.11 8.32
CA GLY A 78 6.34 6.36 9.45
C GLY A 78 5.99 4.91 9.07
N PHE A 79 5.47 4.70 7.87
CA PHE A 79 5.21 3.35 7.35
C PHE A 79 6.52 2.57 7.17
N ILE A 80 7.53 3.15 6.53
CA ILE A 80 8.84 2.52 6.35
C ILE A 80 9.44 2.12 7.70
N ALA A 81 9.49 3.04 8.65
CA ALA A 81 10.02 2.78 9.99
C ALA A 81 9.28 1.64 10.71
N ARG A 82 7.99 1.48 10.45
CA ARG A 82 7.17 0.41 11.04
C ARG A 82 7.46 -0.96 10.44
N VAL A 83 7.65 -1.05 9.12
CA VAL A 83 7.75 -2.33 8.41
C VAL A 83 9.18 -2.84 8.28
N GLU A 84 10.19 -1.98 8.25
CA GLU A 84 11.60 -2.39 8.08
C GLU A 84 12.06 -3.45 9.09
N PRO A 85 11.80 -3.32 10.41
CA PRO A 85 12.23 -4.35 11.38
C PRO A 85 11.60 -5.71 11.12
N PHE A 86 10.39 -5.75 10.61
CA PHE A 86 9.70 -6.98 10.22
C PHE A 86 10.33 -7.58 8.96
N PHE A 87 10.59 -6.76 7.93
CA PHE A 87 11.17 -7.20 6.67
C PHE A 87 12.62 -7.69 6.79
N GLU A 88 13.32 -7.27 7.83
CA GLU A 88 14.64 -7.82 8.12
C GLU A 88 14.60 -9.27 8.62
N LYS A 89 13.53 -9.62 9.32
CA LYS A 89 13.39 -10.94 9.96
C LYS A 89 12.60 -11.93 9.13
N GLU A 90 11.59 -11.44 8.40
CA GLU A 90 10.62 -12.25 7.69
C GLU A 90 10.57 -11.88 6.20
N GLY A 91 10.46 -12.87 5.35
CA GLY A 91 10.09 -12.67 3.96
C GLY A 91 8.66 -12.12 3.91
N PHE A 92 8.42 -11.18 2.99
CA PHE A 92 7.12 -10.57 2.79
C PHE A 92 6.88 -10.41 1.31
N TYR A 93 5.87 -11.09 0.80
CA TYR A 93 5.47 -11.07 -0.60
C TYR A 93 3.97 -10.81 -0.66
N GLU A 94 3.62 -9.60 -1.08
CA GLU A 94 2.22 -9.18 -1.19
C GLU A 94 1.84 -8.98 -2.64
N LYS A 95 0.67 -9.46 -3.01
CA LYS A 95 0.11 -9.27 -4.33
C LYS A 95 -1.38 -9.00 -4.28
N GLU A 96 -1.86 -8.28 -5.26
CA GLU A 96 -3.28 -8.11 -5.51
C GLU A 96 -3.88 -9.38 -6.10
N ILE A 97 -5.03 -9.79 -5.59
CA ILE A 97 -5.78 -10.95 -6.09
C ILE A 97 -7.12 -10.57 -6.72
N ALA A 98 -7.66 -9.40 -6.39
CA ALA A 98 -8.87 -8.86 -6.99
C ALA A 98 -8.90 -7.34 -6.86
N ARG A 99 -9.63 -6.66 -7.73
CA ARG A 99 -9.75 -5.20 -7.67
C ARG A 99 -11.08 -4.73 -8.23
N ARG A 100 -11.64 -3.71 -7.58
CA ARG A 100 -12.70 -2.86 -8.14
C ARG A 100 -12.21 -1.43 -8.19
N THR A 101 -12.34 -0.78 -9.32
CA THR A 101 -11.87 0.59 -9.53
C THR A 101 -13.02 1.46 -10.01
N GLU A 102 -13.15 2.63 -9.41
CA GLU A 102 -14.03 3.69 -9.87
C GLU A 102 -13.20 4.94 -10.18
N GLN A 103 -13.54 5.64 -11.24
CA GLN A 103 -12.80 6.81 -11.70
C GLN A 103 -13.77 7.91 -12.13
N PHE A 104 -13.43 9.14 -11.71
CA PHE A 104 -14.07 10.35 -12.22
C PHE A 104 -13.00 11.41 -12.53
N GLY A 105 -12.82 11.73 -13.80
CA GLY A 105 -11.79 12.69 -14.22
C GLY A 105 -10.39 12.27 -13.75
N ASN A 106 -9.77 13.11 -12.94
CA ASN A 106 -8.41 12.92 -12.45
C ASN A 106 -8.31 12.19 -11.10
N ILE A 107 -9.44 11.75 -10.56
CA ILE A 107 -9.46 10.97 -9.31
C ILE A 107 -9.92 9.56 -9.57
N ALA A 108 -9.35 8.61 -8.82
CA ALA A 108 -9.78 7.22 -8.84
C ALA A 108 -9.72 6.62 -7.43
N HIS A 109 -10.53 5.61 -7.22
CA HIS A 109 -10.55 4.79 -6.02
C HIS A 109 -10.41 3.32 -6.43
N ALA A 110 -9.45 2.63 -5.85
CA ALA A 110 -9.26 1.20 -6.03
C ALA A 110 -9.52 0.47 -4.70
N TRP A 111 -10.45 -0.47 -4.73
CA TRP A 111 -10.71 -1.42 -3.67
C TRP A 111 -9.96 -2.68 -4.01
N SER A 112 -8.76 -2.82 -3.45
CA SER A 112 -7.75 -3.80 -3.84
C SER A 112 -7.61 -4.89 -2.78
N THR A 113 -8.01 -6.10 -3.13
CA THR A 113 -7.86 -7.27 -2.26
C THR A 113 -6.46 -7.83 -2.42
N TYR A 114 -5.77 -8.06 -1.31
CA TYR A 114 -4.40 -8.55 -1.29
C TYR A 114 -4.26 -9.84 -0.50
N GLU A 115 -3.20 -10.57 -0.80
CA GLU A 115 -2.71 -11.67 0.01
C GLU A 115 -1.20 -11.56 0.20
N SER A 116 -0.72 -11.99 1.37
CA SER A 116 0.70 -11.91 1.75
C SER A 116 1.23 -13.28 2.16
N ARG A 117 2.45 -13.60 1.71
CA ARG A 117 3.19 -14.82 2.04
C ARG A 117 4.58 -14.48 2.56
N HIS A 118 5.15 -15.35 3.38
CA HIS A 118 6.55 -15.24 3.80
C HIS A 118 7.53 -15.75 2.73
N ASP A 119 7.09 -16.74 1.95
CA ASP A 119 7.79 -17.26 0.77
C ASP A 119 6.79 -17.36 -0.40
N PRO A 120 7.20 -17.03 -1.64
CA PRO A 120 6.31 -17.11 -2.80
C PRO A 120 5.76 -18.53 -3.05
N ASN A 121 6.45 -19.55 -2.57
CA ASN A 121 6.06 -20.95 -2.73
C ASN A 121 5.19 -21.47 -1.57
N ASP A 122 4.91 -20.65 -0.56
CA ASP A 122 3.99 -21.05 0.50
C ASP A 122 2.61 -21.38 -0.09
N PRO A 123 2.01 -22.53 0.25
CA PRO A 123 0.74 -22.95 -0.34
C PRO A 123 -0.40 -22.01 0.06
N GLU A 124 -0.33 -21.43 1.27
CA GLU A 124 -1.36 -20.55 1.80
C GLU A 124 -0.78 -19.20 2.20
N PRO A 125 -1.51 -18.09 2.01
CA PRO A 125 -1.11 -16.81 2.54
C PRO A 125 -1.22 -16.83 4.07
N PHE A 126 -0.31 -16.10 4.74
CA PHE A 126 -0.43 -15.90 6.18
C PHE A 126 -1.38 -14.74 6.52
N MET A 127 -1.69 -13.89 5.54
CA MET A 127 -2.53 -12.71 5.72
C MET A 127 -3.25 -12.37 4.41
N ARG A 128 -4.51 -11.96 4.51
CA ARG A 128 -5.27 -11.32 3.43
C ARG A 128 -6.00 -10.12 3.98
N GLY A 129 -6.37 -9.19 3.11
CA GLY A 129 -7.15 -8.03 3.47
C GLY A 129 -7.54 -7.20 2.26
N ILE A 130 -8.07 -6.02 2.51
CA ILE A 130 -8.44 -5.07 1.47
C ILE A 130 -7.76 -3.73 1.73
N ASN A 131 -7.13 -3.21 0.69
CA ASN A 131 -6.60 -1.86 0.61
C ASN A 131 -7.61 -0.93 -0.09
N SER A 132 -8.02 0.13 0.58
CA SER A 132 -8.74 1.26 -0.02
C SER A 132 -7.71 2.27 -0.50
N ILE A 133 -7.51 2.37 -1.82
CA ILE A 133 -6.46 3.19 -2.41
C ILE A 133 -7.09 4.38 -3.11
N GLN A 134 -6.74 5.59 -2.72
CA GLN A 134 -7.12 6.83 -3.38
C GLN A 134 -5.99 7.26 -4.32
N LEU A 135 -6.34 7.58 -5.57
CA LEU A 135 -5.41 7.87 -6.64
C LEU A 135 -5.73 9.21 -7.30
N PHE A 136 -4.67 9.87 -7.78
CA PHE A 136 -4.74 11.14 -8.47
C PHE A 136 -3.89 11.11 -9.75
N ASN A 137 -4.42 11.61 -10.85
CA ASN A 137 -3.68 11.84 -12.11
C ASN A 137 -3.45 13.34 -12.29
N ASP A 138 -2.18 13.75 -12.37
CA ASP A 138 -1.82 15.17 -12.53
C ASP A 138 -1.81 15.64 -13.98
N GLY A 139 -2.23 14.77 -14.92
CA GLY A 139 -2.17 15.00 -16.36
C GLY A 139 -0.94 14.36 -17.04
N SER A 140 0.04 13.94 -16.26
CA SER A 140 1.27 13.29 -16.74
C SER A 140 1.48 11.91 -16.15
N ARG A 141 1.02 11.67 -14.92
CA ARG A 141 1.21 10.42 -14.20
C ARG A 141 0.15 10.22 -13.10
N TRP A 142 0.07 8.99 -12.61
CA TRP A 142 -0.70 8.65 -11.42
C TRP A 142 0.14 8.82 -10.15
N TRP A 143 -0.56 9.14 -9.06
CA TRP A 143 -0.05 9.30 -7.71
C TRP A 143 -0.96 8.60 -6.71
N ILE A 144 -0.39 8.03 -5.66
CA ILE A 144 -1.16 7.54 -4.51
C ILE A 144 -1.36 8.69 -3.52
N VAL A 145 -2.61 8.95 -3.17
CA VAL A 145 -3.03 9.96 -2.19
C VAL A 145 -3.09 9.37 -0.79
N SER A 146 -3.68 8.18 -0.68
CA SER A 146 -3.78 7.44 0.58
C SER A 146 -4.01 5.96 0.33
N ILE A 147 -3.58 5.14 1.28
CA ILE A 147 -3.95 3.73 1.39
C ILE A 147 -4.47 3.51 2.80
N TYR A 148 -5.69 3.00 2.91
CA TYR A 148 -6.32 2.63 4.17
C TYR A 148 -6.73 1.16 4.10
N TRP A 149 -6.31 0.34 5.06
CA TRP A 149 -6.52 -1.10 4.94
C TRP A 149 -6.88 -1.79 6.23
N GLN A 150 -7.58 -2.91 6.06
CA GLN A 150 -7.92 -3.83 7.13
C GLN A 150 -7.60 -5.26 6.69
N GLN A 151 -6.97 -6.00 7.58
CA GLN A 151 -6.75 -7.43 7.45
C GLN A 151 -8.06 -8.18 7.72
N GLU A 152 -8.33 -9.26 6.99
CA GLU A 152 -9.45 -10.15 7.31
C GLU A 152 -9.21 -10.92 8.62
N SER A 153 -10.30 -11.27 9.26
CA SER A 153 -10.33 -12.13 10.44
C SER A 153 -11.48 -13.12 10.34
N ALA A 154 -11.59 -14.03 11.30
CA ALA A 154 -12.72 -14.96 11.36
C ALA A 154 -14.07 -14.23 11.49
N GLU A 155 -14.08 -13.08 12.18
CA GLU A 155 -15.27 -12.24 12.37
C GLU A 155 -15.54 -11.31 11.19
N THR A 156 -14.52 -11.05 10.37
CA THR A 156 -14.59 -10.14 9.21
C THR A 156 -13.92 -10.81 8.01
N PRO A 157 -14.53 -11.87 7.44
CA PRO A 157 -13.99 -12.50 6.23
C PRO A 157 -14.19 -11.60 5.01
N ILE A 158 -13.30 -11.69 4.04
CA ILE A 158 -13.46 -10.99 2.77
C ILE A 158 -14.70 -11.56 2.05
N PRO A 159 -15.66 -10.70 1.66
CA PRO A 159 -16.82 -11.14 0.88
C PRO A 159 -16.40 -11.77 -0.46
N GLU A 160 -17.12 -12.79 -0.92
CA GLU A 160 -16.81 -13.47 -2.19
C GLU A 160 -16.76 -12.55 -3.39
N ASP A 161 -17.54 -11.46 -3.37
CA ASP A 161 -17.54 -10.45 -4.44
C ASP A 161 -16.21 -9.70 -4.59
N TYR A 162 -15.31 -9.83 -3.63
CA TYR A 162 -13.99 -9.20 -3.62
C TYR A 162 -12.83 -10.20 -3.68
N LEU A 163 -13.11 -11.44 -4.07
CA LEU A 163 -12.12 -12.51 -4.25
C LEU A 163 -11.95 -12.92 -5.70
#